data_f4315d39eef7cacb478ffc8ca41ef568
#
_entry.id   f4315d39eef7cacb478ffc8ca41ef568
#
_cell.length_a   1.000
_cell.length_b   1.000
_cell.length_c   1.000
_cell.angle_alpha   90.00
_cell.angle_beta   90.00
_cell.angle_gamma   90.00
#
_symmetry.space_group_name_H-M   'P 1'
#
loop_
_entity.id
_entity.type
_entity.pdbx_description
1 polymer ?
#
loop_
_entity_poly.entity_id
_entity_poly.type
_entity_poly.pdbx_seq_one_letter_code
_entity_poly.pdbx_strand_id
1 'polypeptide(L)'
;LPLVVSMALPMTLSMLVNSLYNIVDSIFIAKISDNAMTALSLVYPIQNLITAITVGFAIGTNAVISIHLGAGNKKEADRAASLGTLLNAFHGLLLMIVCLTFIRPFLELFTADQDVISLGIRYARITLSFSIPIGISISLEKIFQATGRMKVSMVAMMAGCIGNIILDPLMIFGI
;
A
#
# COMPACT_ATOMS: atom_id res chain seq x y z
N LEU A 1 -7.27 29.76 0.84
CA LEU A 1 -7.95 28.86 -0.11
C LEU A 1 -7.03 28.37 -1.24
N PRO A 2 -6.22 29.21 -1.96
CA PRO A 2 -5.35 28.76 -3.05
C PRO A 2 -4.30 27.74 -2.60
N LEU A 3 -3.71 27.92 -1.41
CA LEU A 3 -2.72 27.00 -0.86
C LEU A 3 -3.31 25.61 -0.61
N VAL A 4 -4.50 25.54 -0.01
CA VAL A 4 -5.18 24.27 0.26
C VAL A 4 -5.51 23.53 -1.04
N VAL A 5 -6.00 24.24 -2.05
CA VAL A 5 -6.31 23.67 -3.37
C VAL A 5 -5.04 23.17 -4.06
N SER A 6 -3.93 23.93 -4.02
CA SER A 6 -2.66 23.53 -4.64
C SER A 6 -2.04 22.30 -3.99
N MET A 7 -2.33 22.02 -2.72
CA MET A 7 -1.89 20.82 -2.01
C MET A 7 -2.86 19.66 -2.18
N ALA A 8 -4.16 19.91 -2.19
CA ALA A 8 -5.19 18.88 -2.32
C ALA A 8 -5.27 18.30 -3.74
N LEU A 9 -5.15 19.13 -4.78
CA LEU A 9 -5.28 18.70 -6.17
C LEU A 9 -4.30 17.60 -6.56
N PRO A 10 -2.97 17.70 -6.30
CA PRO A 10 -2.03 16.63 -6.60
C PRO A 10 -2.38 15.33 -5.88
N MET A 11 -2.83 15.41 -4.63
CA MET A 11 -3.19 14.25 -3.82
C MET A 11 -4.45 13.56 -4.36
N THR A 12 -5.47 14.32 -4.73
CA THR A 12 -6.70 13.79 -5.33
C THR A 12 -6.43 13.12 -6.67
N LEU A 13 -5.58 13.72 -7.52
CA LEU A 13 -5.17 13.12 -8.80
C LEU A 13 -4.43 11.79 -8.57
N SER A 14 -3.54 11.74 -7.59
CA SER A 14 -2.81 10.50 -7.24
C SER A 14 -3.77 9.40 -6.79
N MET A 15 -4.76 9.72 -5.96
CA MET A 15 -5.77 8.76 -5.52
C MET A 15 -6.63 8.26 -6.68
N LEU A 16 -7.00 9.15 -7.62
CA LEU A 16 -7.75 8.78 -8.82
C LEU A 16 -6.95 7.80 -9.69
N VAL A 17 -5.68 8.11 -9.96
CA VAL A 17 -4.79 7.25 -10.74
C VAL A 17 -4.58 5.90 -10.06
N ASN A 18 -4.41 5.87 -8.74
CA ASN A 18 -4.32 4.64 -7.96
C ASN A 18 -5.60 3.79 -8.06
N SER A 19 -6.78 4.41 -8.02
CA SER A 19 -8.05 3.69 -8.18
C SER A 19 -8.20 3.12 -9.59
N LEU A 20 -7.81 3.87 -10.62
CA LEU A 20 -7.82 3.40 -12.00
C LEU A 20 -6.88 2.21 -12.21
N TYR A 21 -5.68 2.28 -11.65
CA TYR A 21 -4.72 1.18 -11.70
C TYR A 21 -5.30 -0.10 -11.06
N ASN A 22 -5.92 -0.01 -9.89
CA ASN A 22 -6.55 -1.17 -9.24
C ASN A 22 -7.65 -1.83 -10.11
N ILE A 23 -8.41 -1.01 -10.85
CA ILE A 23 -9.42 -1.51 -11.79
C ILE A 23 -8.75 -2.26 -12.96
N VAL A 24 -7.69 -1.67 -13.51
CA VAL A 24 -6.95 -2.28 -14.64
C VAL A 24 -6.31 -3.61 -14.23
N ASP A 25 -5.67 -3.66 -13.08
CA ASP A 25 -5.08 -4.90 -12.51
C ASP A 25 -6.15 -6.00 -12.33
N SER A 26 -7.30 -5.64 -11.76
CA SER A 26 -8.42 -6.59 -11.60
C SER A 26 -8.92 -7.14 -12.95
N ILE A 27 -8.96 -6.31 -13.99
CA ILE A 27 -9.34 -6.76 -15.34
C ILE A 27 -8.34 -7.76 -15.92
N PHE A 28 -7.04 -7.55 -15.71
CA PHE A 28 -6.01 -8.49 -16.16
C PHE A 28 -6.10 -9.82 -15.42
N ILE A 29 -6.28 -9.81 -14.10
CA ILE A 29 -6.41 -11.03 -13.29
C ILE A 29 -7.68 -11.82 -13.68
N ALA A 30 -8.79 -11.15 -13.94
CA ALA A 30 -10.02 -11.80 -14.41
C ALA A 30 -9.87 -12.56 -15.73
N LYS A 31 -8.88 -12.19 -16.56
CA LYS A 31 -8.57 -12.90 -17.81
C LYS A 31 -7.76 -14.18 -17.60
N ILE A 32 -7.16 -14.40 -16.42
CA ILE A 32 -6.36 -15.60 -16.15
C ILE A 32 -7.29 -16.79 -15.90
N SER A 33 -8.15 -16.70 -14.87
CA SER A 33 -9.18 -17.70 -14.56
C SER A 33 -10.14 -17.18 -13.48
N ASP A 34 -11.34 -17.79 -13.39
CA ASP A 34 -12.32 -17.48 -12.35
C ASP A 34 -11.78 -17.83 -10.96
N ASN A 35 -11.02 -18.93 -10.84
CA ASN A 35 -10.38 -19.34 -9.59
C ASN A 35 -9.32 -18.33 -9.13
N ALA A 36 -8.57 -17.73 -10.06
CA ALA A 36 -7.59 -16.68 -9.73
C ALA A 36 -8.29 -15.41 -9.21
N MET A 37 -9.39 -15.02 -9.84
CA MET A 37 -10.19 -13.87 -9.40
C MET A 37 -10.84 -14.10 -8.04
N THR A 38 -11.34 -15.32 -7.79
CA THR A 38 -11.89 -15.71 -6.50
C THR A 38 -10.81 -15.69 -5.42
N ALA A 39 -9.64 -16.25 -5.69
CA ALA A 39 -8.51 -16.25 -4.76
C ALA A 39 -8.05 -14.82 -4.41
N LEU A 40 -7.94 -13.93 -5.41
CA LEU A 40 -7.64 -12.51 -5.20
C LEU A 40 -8.67 -11.85 -4.28
N SER A 41 -9.96 -12.06 -4.56
CA SER A 41 -11.06 -11.47 -3.81
C SER A 41 -11.06 -11.89 -2.34
N LEU A 42 -10.66 -13.13 -2.04
CA LEU A 42 -10.55 -13.64 -0.67
C LEU A 42 -9.31 -13.09 0.06
N VAL A 43 -8.20 -12.85 -0.63
CA VAL A 43 -6.98 -12.28 -0.03
C VAL A 43 -7.08 -10.76 0.16
N TYR A 44 -7.86 -10.08 -0.67
CA TYR A 44 -7.99 -8.62 -0.68
C TYR A 44 -8.34 -7.98 0.68
N PRO A 45 -9.27 -8.53 1.52
CA PRO A 45 -9.54 -8.01 2.85
C PRO A 45 -8.31 -8.00 3.76
N ILE A 46 -7.44 -9.01 3.67
CA ILE A 46 -6.19 -9.07 4.45
C ILE A 46 -5.22 -7.97 3.99
N GLN A 47 -5.07 -7.78 2.69
CA GLN A 47 -4.25 -6.71 2.14
C GLN A 47 -4.76 -5.33 2.58
N ASN A 48 -6.08 -5.12 2.54
CA ASN A 48 -6.70 -3.89 3.02
C ASN A 48 -6.47 -3.65 4.51
N LEU A 49 -6.54 -4.69 5.34
CA LEU A 49 -6.24 -4.58 6.76
C LEU A 49 -4.81 -4.11 7.00
N ILE A 50 -3.83 -4.73 6.33
CA ILE A 50 -2.42 -4.34 6.43
C ILE A 50 -2.23 -2.90 5.96
N THR A 51 -2.80 -2.54 4.82
CA THR A 51 -2.72 -1.18 4.28
C THR A 51 -3.35 -0.15 5.23
N ALA A 52 -4.53 -0.44 5.79
CA ALA A 52 -5.21 0.45 6.72
C ALA A 52 -4.39 0.72 7.98
N ILE A 53 -3.80 -0.33 8.57
CA ILE A 53 -2.93 -0.20 9.75
C ILE A 53 -1.68 0.62 9.39
N THR A 54 -1.02 0.29 8.29
CA THR A 54 0.19 0.97 7.80
C THR A 54 -0.05 2.46 7.53
N VAL A 55 -1.14 2.77 6.84
CA VAL A 55 -1.56 4.16 6.55
C VAL A 55 -1.92 4.90 7.83
N GLY A 56 -2.62 4.26 8.77
CA GLY A 56 -2.96 4.85 10.06
C GLY A 56 -1.73 5.31 10.85
N PHE A 57 -0.72 4.45 10.97
CA PHE A 57 0.57 4.80 11.61
C PHE A 57 1.29 5.93 10.85
N ALA A 58 1.30 5.88 9.53
CA ALA A 58 1.97 6.89 8.72
C ALA A 58 1.28 8.27 8.81
N ILE A 59 -0.06 8.30 8.91
CA ILE A 59 -0.82 9.54 9.13
C ILE A 59 -0.53 10.11 10.53
N GLY A 60 -0.49 9.25 11.57
CA GLY A 60 -0.09 9.67 12.91
C GLY A 60 1.31 10.28 12.92
N THR A 61 2.27 9.64 12.26
CA THR A 61 3.63 10.16 12.10
C THR A 61 3.65 11.50 11.38
N ASN A 62 2.88 11.65 10.30
CA ASN A 62 2.74 12.92 9.56
C ASN A 62 2.23 14.04 10.47
N ALA A 63 1.23 13.78 11.29
CA ALA A 63 0.68 14.76 12.22
C ALA A 63 1.74 15.24 13.24
N VAL A 64 2.49 14.32 13.85
CA VAL A 64 3.55 14.63 14.80
C VAL A 64 4.67 15.47 14.14
N ILE A 65 5.11 15.08 12.94
CA ILE A 65 6.10 15.83 12.18
C ILE A 65 5.61 17.26 11.90
N SER A 66 4.36 17.40 11.45
CA SER A 66 3.76 18.72 11.11
C SER A 66 3.67 19.63 12.34
N ILE A 67 3.31 19.09 13.51
CA ILE A 67 3.27 19.83 14.78
C ILE A 67 4.67 20.37 15.15
N HIS A 68 5.69 19.50 15.09
CA HIS A 68 7.05 19.91 15.42
C HIS A 68 7.65 20.89 14.43
N LEU A 69 7.36 20.73 13.13
CA LEU A 69 7.78 21.69 12.11
C LEU A 69 7.09 23.06 12.31
N GLY A 70 5.79 23.06 12.63
CA GLY A 70 5.04 24.27 12.94
C GLY A 70 5.56 25.01 14.19
N ALA A 71 6.06 24.26 15.17
CA ALA A 71 6.72 24.80 16.37
C ALA A 71 8.20 25.21 16.16
N GLY A 72 8.74 25.08 14.94
CA GLY A 72 10.15 25.35 14.65
C GLY A 72 11.14 24.31 15.17
N ASN A 73 10.66 23.20 15.73
CA ASN A 73 11.50 22.15 16.34
C ASN A 73 11.86 21.06 15.32
N LYS A 74 12.79 21.39 14.42
CA LYS A 74 13.21 20.51 13.34
C LYS A 74 13.81 19.19 13.87
N LYS A 75 14.55 19.24 14.99
CA LYS A 75 15.21 18.05 15.58
C LYS A 75 14.18 16.98 15.98
N GLU A 76 13.10 17.40 16.65
CA GLU A 76 12.03 16.46 17.03
C GLU A 76 11.19 16.00 15.81
N ALA A 77 11.04 16.86 14.79
CA ALA A 77 10.41 16.44 13.54
C ALA A 77 11.22 15.34 12.84
N ASP A 78 12.54 15.49 12.73
CA ASP A 78 13.44 14.48 12.13
C ASP A 78 13.44 13.16 12.94
N ARG A 79 13.39 13.28 14.28
CA ARG A 79 13.27 12.12 15.17
C ARG A 79 11.94 11.41 14.99
N ALA A 80 10.84 12.14 14.91
CA ALA A 80 9.50 11.59 14.66
C ALA A 80 9.43 10.87 13.31
N ALA A 81 10.04 11.44 12.25
CA ALA A 81 10.13 10.82 10.95
C ALA A 81 10.87 9.48 10.98
N SER A 82 12.03 9.45 11.63
CA SER A 82 12.87 8.25 11.74
C SER A 82 12.18 7.15 12.55
N LEU A 83 11.67 7.50 13.75
CA LEU A 83 10.97 6.56 14.62
C LEU A 83 9.66 6.06 14.00
N GLY A 84 8.89 6.94 13.37
CA GLY A 84 7.64 6.59 12.71
C GLY A 84 7.86 5.62 11.55
N THR A 85 8.91 5.84 10.74
CA THR A 85 9.28 4.91 9.66
C THR A 85 9.73 3.55 10.19
N LEU A 86 10.55 3.54 11.26
CA LEU A 86 11.00 2.30 11.89
C LEU A 86 9.83 1.50 12.49
N LEU A 87 8.93 2.19 13.21
CA LEU A 87 7.73 1.57 13.78
C LEU A 87 6.82 1.00 12.67
N ASN A 88 6.66 1.71 11.58
CA ASN A 88 5.83 1.24 10.46
C ASN A 88 6.46 0.01 9.78
N ALA A 89 7.78 -0.02 9.62
CA ALA A 89 8.50 -1.19 9.12
C ALA A 89 8.35 -2.40 10.06
N PHE A 90 8.43 -2.17 11.39
CA PHE A 90 8.23 -3.20 12.41
C PHE A 90 6.79 -3.76 12.38
N HIS A 91 5.78 -2.89 12.28
CA HIS A 91 4.38 -3.33 12.11
C HIS A 91 4.18 -4.10 10.80
N GLY A 92 4.81 -3.66 9.71
CA GLY A 92 4.80 -4.39 8.45
C GLY A 92 5.36 -5.81 8.58
N LEU A 93 6.47 -5.97 9.31
CA LEU A 93 7.05 -7.29 9.62
C LEU A 93 6.12 -8.14 10.47
N LEU A 94 5.56 -7.57 11.54
CA LEU A 94 4.63 -8.28 12.43
C LEU A 94 3.40 -8.76 11.68
N LEU A 95 2.77 -7.87 10.92
CA LEU A 95 1.58 -8.20 10.13
C LEU A 95 1.88 -9.23 9.05
N MET A 96 3.04 -9.13 8.39
CA MET A 96 3.49 -10.14 7.43
C MET A 96 3.54 -11.53 8.08
N ILE A 97 4.21 -11.66 9.23
CA ILE A 97 4.36 -12.95 9.92
C ILE A 97 2.99 -13.49 10.34
N VAL A 98 2.16 -12.66 10.98
CA VAL A 98 0.83 -13.06 11.45
C VAL A 98 -0.05 -13.49 10.27
N CYS A 99 -0.17 -12.66 9.25
CA CYS A 99 -1.04 -12.96 8.11
C CYS A 99 -0.57 -14.17 7.31
N LEU A 100 0.75 -14.35 7.09
CA LEU A 100 1.28 -15.53 6.41
C LEU A 100 1.06 -16.82 7.20
N THR A 101 1.07 -16.75 8.52
CA THR A 101 0.80 -17.91 9.38
C THR A 101 -0.68 -18.32 9.31
N PHE A 102 -1.57 -17.35 9.27
CA PHE A 102 -3.01 -17.60 9.31
C PHE A 102 -3.71 -17.60 7.94
N ILE A 103 -2.98 -17.37 6.84
CA ILE A 103 -3.60 -17.27 5.51
C ILE A 103 -4.36 -18.55 5.11
N ARG A 104 -3.79 -19.73 5.37
CA ARG A 104 -4.40 -21.01 5.01
C ARG A 104 -5.71 -21.26 5.77
N PRO A 105 -5.73 -21.28 7.12
CA PRO A 105 -6.98 -21.44 7.86
C PRO A 105 -8.00 -20.36 7.55
N PHE A 106 -7.57 -19.13 7.23
CA PHE A 106 -8.46 -18.06 6.80
C PHE A 106 -9.16 -18.40 5.47
N LEU A 107 -8.43 -18.86 4.45
CA LEU A 107 -9.02 -19.22 3.17
C LEU A 107 -9.96 -20.43 3.28
N GLU A 108 -9.61 -21.42 4.09
CA GLU A 108 -10.42 -22.62 4.34
C GLU A 108 -11.77 -22.32 5.00
N LEU A 109 -11.94 -21.14 5.64
CA LEU A 109 -13.23 -20.68 6.16
C LEU A 109 -14.22 -20.28 5.05
N PHE A 110 -13.73 -19.89 3.88
CA PHE A 110 -14.55 -19.33 2.81
C PHE A 110 -14.75 -20.28 1.63
N THR A 111 -13.85 -21.24 1.43
CA THR A 111 -13.93 -22.18 0.31
C THR A 111 -13.31 -23.52 0.65
N ALA A 112 -13.89 -24.58 0.09
CA ALA A 112 -13.32 -25.94 0.13
C ALA A 112 -12.50 -26.27 -1.14
N ASP A 113 -12.51 -25.39 -2.15
CA ASP A 113 -11.79 -25.59 -3.41
C ASP A 113 -10.29 -25.44 -3.20
N GLN A 114 -9.57 -26.54 -3.37
CA GLN A 114 -8.12 -26.61 -3.15
C GLN A 114 -7.32 -25.78 -4.18
N ASP A 115 -7.84 -25.59 -5.37
CA ASP A 115 -7.19 -24.77 -6.41
C ASP A 115 -7.25 -23.30 -6.00
N VAL A 116 -8.42 -22.81 -5.55
CA VAL A 116 -8.59 -21.44 -5.04
C VAL A 116 -7.69 -21.21 -3.81
N ILE A 117 -7.65 -22.16 -2.86
CA ILE A 117 -6.81 -22.06 -1.67
C ILE A 117 -5.32 -21.99 -2.06
N SER A 118 -4.87 -22.86 -2.96
CA SER A 118 -3.47 -22.90 -3.40
C SER A 118 -3.04 -21.61 -4.11
N LEU A 119 -3.88 -21.08 -5.00
CA LEU A 119 -3.68 -19.81 -5.68
C LEU A 119 -3.66 -18.64 -4.68
N GLY A 120 -4.60 -18.62 -3.74
CA GLY A 120 -4.68 -17.60 -2.71
C GLY A 120 -3.45 -17.58 -1.80
N ILE A 121 -2.96 -18.74 -1.36
CA ILE A 121 -1.74 -18.85 -0.56
C ILE A 121 -0.52 -18.37 -1.36
N ARG A 122 -0.39 -18.77 -2.63
CA ARG A 122 0.71 -18.36 -3.49
C ARG A 122 0.72 -16.85 -3.71
N TYR A 123 -0.42 -16.28 -4.01
CA TYR A 123 -0.60 -14.84 -4.17
C TYR A 123 -0.28 -14.08 -2.87
N ALA A 124 -0.87 -14.51 -1.75
CA ALA A 124 -0.64 -13.89 -0.45
C ALA A 124 0.83 -13.94 -0.02
N ARG A 125 1.53 -15.07 -0.24
CA ARG A 125 2.97 -15.17 0.08
C ARG A 125 3.79 -14.11 -0.63
N ILE A 126 3.51 -13.84 -1.89
CA ILE A 126 4.23 -12.82 -2.66
C ILE A 126 3.84 -11.43 -2.15
N THR A 127 2.56 -11.09 -2.16
CA THR A 127 2.10 -9.73 -1.85
C THR A 127 2.38 -9.32 -0.40
N LEU A 128 2.17 -10.23 0.57
CA LEU A 128 2.41 -9.93 1.98
C LEU A 128 3.91 -9.87 2.33
N SER A 129 4.78 -10.54 1.58
CA SER A 129 6.24 -10.40 1.75
C SER A 129 6.74 -8.99 1.47
N PHE A 130 6.00 -8.21 0.68
CA PHE A 130 6.32 -6.81 0.39
C PHE A 130 5.73 -5.81 1.41
N SER A 131 5.11 -6.29 2.51
CA SER A 131 4.52 -5.41 3.53
C SER A 131 5.52 -4.42 4.15
N ILE A 132 6.79 -4.84 4.36
CA ILE A 132 7.83 -3.97 4.90
C ILE A 132 8.19 -2.84 3.92
N PRO A 133 8.61 -3.10 2.66
CA PRO A 133 8.91 -2.03 1.72
C PRO A 133 7.68 -1.14 1.44
N ILE A 134 6.48 -1.69 1.42
CA ILE A 134 5.23 -0.91 1.30
C ILE A 134 5.08 0.04 2.50
N GLY A 135 5.28 -0.46 3.72
CA GLY A 135 5.20 0.36 4.94
C GLY A 135 6.22 1.51 4.94
N ILE A 136 7.44 1.25 4.51
CA ILE A 136 8.48 2.28 4.36
C ILE A 136 8.08 3.30 3.29
N SER A 137 7.58 2.84 2.14
CA SER A 137 7.15 3.71 1.05
C SER A 137 6.02 4.64 1.47
N ILE A 138 5.00 4.12 2.16
CA ILE A 138 3.89 4.92 2.69
C ILE A 138 4.39 5.93 3.75
N SER A 139 5.33 5.53 4.61
CA SER A 139 5.93 6.44 5.58
C SER A 139 6.66 7.59 4.92
N LEU A 140 7.48 7.32 3.90
CA LEU A 140 8.18 8.35 3.13
C LEU A 140 7.19 9.28 2.42
N GLU A 141 6.14 8.73 1.83
CA GLU A 141 5.06 9.53 1.22
C GLU A 141 4.47 10.52 2.23
N LYS A 142 4.13 10.06 3.46
CA LYS A 142 3.56 10.92 4.50
C LYS A 142 4.56 11.94 5.05
N ILE A 143 5.85 11.61 5.10
CA ILE A 143 6.93 12.56 5.45
C ILE A 143 7.02 13.68 4.40
N PHE A 144 6.98 13.35 3.09
CA PHE A 144 6.96 14.36 2.04
C PHE A 144 5.70 15.24 2.12
N GLN A 145 4.55 14.66 2.45
CA GLN A 145 3.32 15.42 2.67
C GLN A 145 3.43 16.36 3.89
N ALA A 146 3.98 15.88 5.02
CA ALA A 146 4.20 16.69 6.23
C ALA A 146 5.14 17.89 5.98
N THR A 147 6.11 17.74 5.09
CA THR A 147 7.05 18.80 4.70
C THR A 147 6.53 19.72 3.57
N GLY A 148 5.27 19.58 3.16
CA GLY A 148 4.65 20.37 2.10
C GLY A 148 5.09 19.99 0.67
N ARG A 149 5.86 18.92 0.50
CA ARG A 149 6.37 18.45 -0.80
C ARG A 149 5.40 17.52 -1.52
N MET A 150 4.12 17.92 -1.63
CA MET A 150 3.05 17.11 -2.22
C MET A 150 3.35 16.65 -3.65
N LYS A 151 4.04 17.49 -4.45
CA LYS A 151 4.41 17.14 -5.83
C LYS A 151 5.36 15.93 -5.91
N VAL A 152 6.25 15.77 -4.93
CA VAL A 152 7.18 14.62 -4.90
C VAL A 152 6.38 13.34 -4.63
N SER A 153 5.48 13.38 -3.66
CA SER A 153 4.58 12.26 -3.35
C SER A 153 3.72 11.87 -4.57
N MET A 154 3.14 12.87 -5.26
CA MET A 154 2.35 12.65 -6.47
C MET A 154 3.17 11.98 -7.58
N VAL A 155 4.35 12.51 -7.89
CA VAL A 155 5.20 11.97 -8.96
C VAL A 155 5.64 10.54 -8.65
N ALA A 156 6.02 10.25 -7.40
CA ALA A 156 6.40 8.90 -6.98
C ALA A 156 5.23 7.91 -7.13
N MET A 157 4.02 8.28 -6.69
CA MET A 157 2.83 7.46 -6.83
C MET A 157 2.45 7.24 -8.30
N MET A 158 2.46 8.29 -9.12
CA MET A 158 2.17 8.18 -10.55
C MET A 158 3.19 7.29 -11.28
N ALA A 159 4.48 7.41 -10.97
CA ALA A 159 5.51 6.56 -11.54
C ALA A 159 5.28 5.07 -11.19
N GLY A 160 4.88 4.78 -9.95
CA GLY A 160 4.50 3.43 -9.54
C GLY A 160 3.28 2.90 -10.31
N CYS A 161 2.21 3.68 -10.42
CA CYS A 161 1.01 3.29 -11.16
C CYS A 161 1.28 3.07 -12.66
N ILE A 162 2.04 3.97 -13.30
CA ILE A 162 2.42 3.81 -14.71
C ILE A 162 3.31 2.58 -14.89
N GLY A 163 4.26 2.35 -13.97
CA GLY A 163 5.09 1.16 -13.98
C GLY A 163 4.26 -0.12 -13.93
N ASN A 164 3.28 -0.19 -13.05
CA ASN A 164 2.40 -1.36 -12.95
C ASN A 164 1.58 -1.57 -14.23
N ILE A 165 0.93 -0.53 -14.75
CA ILE A 165 0.14 -0.63 -15.99
C ILE A 165 0.96 -1.18 -17.17
N ILE A 166 2.27 -0.88 -17.21
CA ILE A 166 3.19 -1.39 -18.24
C ILE A 166 3.65 -2.82 -17.90
N LEU A 167 4.01 -3.07 -16.64
CA LEU A 167 4.58 -4.35 -16.23
C LEU A 167 3.54 -5.47 -16.10
N ASP A 168 2.32 -5.17 -15.69
CA ASP A 168 1.27 -6.17 -15.51
C ASP A 168 1.01 -6.98 -16.79
N PRO A 169 0.74 -6.38 -17.98
CA PRO A 169 0.56 -7.17 -19.19
C PRO A 169 1.83 -7.91 -19.62
N LEU A 170 3.01 -7.32 -19.41
CA LEU A 170 4.29 -7.99 -19.72
C LEU A 170 4.50 -9.24 -18.87
N MET A 171 4.19 -9.17 -17.57
CA MET A 171 4.41 -10.28 -16.65
C MET A 171 3.28 -11.33 -16.71
N ILE A 172 2.04 -10.90 -16.98
CA ILE A 172 0.87 -11.80 -17.03
C ILE A 172 0.79 -12.52 -18.37
N PHE A 173 1.03 -11.84 -19.47
CA PHE A 173 0.85 -12.40 -20.83
C PHE A 173 2.18 -12.76 -21.51
N GLY A 174 3.33 -12.41 -20.94
CA GLY A 174 4.63 -12.73 -21.50
C GLY A 174 4.96 -12.00 -22.79
N ILE A 175 4.39 -10.78 -22.96
CA ILE A 175 4.58 -9.95 -24.15
C ILE A 175 5.81 -9.04 -23.97
#